data_3758080aa0e1c076ac90aa1e4466312a
#
_entry.id   3758080aa0e1c076ac90aa1e4466312a
#
_cell.length_a   1.000
_cell.length_b   1.000
_cell.length_c   1.000
_cell.angle_alpha   90.00
_cell.angle_beta   90.00
_cell.angle_gamma   90.00
#
_symmetry.space_group_name_H-M   'P 1'
#
loop_
_entity.id
_entity.type
_entity.pdbx_description
1 polymer ?
#
loop_
_entity_poly.entity_id
_entity_poly.type
_entity_poly.pdbx_seq_one_letter_code
_entity_poly.pdbx_strand_id
1 'polypeptide(L)'
;MRWQDLDLLEEIGLTLYERKALATLMVQGVADAEALCREGEVPSSKIYQAMEKLARLGLAEIQPTRPRLYSARPGDEVADRVIAISQEKTQEFSERTQKLRKTLAAHRERIRGRKAFVDLALGIESHVKRHLTHLTTAKKRVWSYLEQGDLAAIDQLTEHGFPILRRIARNTVEQQIDHRVVFGFTYQTAPKLVGFLRKYKTPLELVTGVRYSGELGHPFHVVDDDLVVLSLDHPFIPEGRFASMLVRDHELAEKLANGFQGLWSTAMKSLREIDFHPRA
;
A
#
# COMPACT_ATOMS: atom_id res chain seq x y z
N MET A 1 19.96 37.97 -7.38
CA MET A 1 19.10 36.75 -7.35
C MET A 1 18.91 36.27 -8.77
N ARG A 2 19.14 34.99 -9.04
CA ARG A 2 18.90 34.38 -10.35
C ARG A 2 17.55 33.65 -10.33
N TRP A 3 16.88 33.57 -11.47
CA TRP A 3 15.58 32.87 -11.56
C TRP A 3 15.68 31.38 -11.19
N GLN A 4 16.86 30.76 -11.33
CA GLN A 4 17.13 29.38 -10.91
C GLN A 4 17.01 29.21 -9.38
N ASP A 5 17.27 30.28 -8.62
CA ASP A 5 17.11 30.25 -7.16
C ASP A 5 15.61 30.10 -6.76
N LEU A 6 14.70 30.27 -7.73
CA LEU A 6 13.24 30.13 -7.59
C LEU A 6 12.69 28.84 -8.25
N ASP A 7 13.52 27.83 -8.51
CA ASP A 7 13.08 26.58 -9.18
C ASP A 7 12.00 25.85 -8.37
N LEU A 8 12.05 25.93 -7.05
CA LEU A 8 11.01 25.40 -6.16
C LEU A 8 9.59 25.91 -6.50
N LEU A 9 9.48 27.10 -7.06
CA LEU A 9 8.18 27.70 -7.41
C LEU A 9 7.50 27.00 -8.61
N GLU A 10 8.22 26.13 -9.31
CA GLU A 10 7.62 25.25 -10.33
C GLU A 10 6.62 24.27 -9.70
N GLU A 11 6.86 23.80 -8.50
CA GLU A 11 5.97 22.89 -7.77
C GLU A 11 4.60 23.54 -7.47
N ILE A 12 4.57 24.86 -7.26
CA ILE A 12 3.31 25.59 -7.14
C ILE A 12 2.71 26.00 -8.49
N GLY A 13 3.37 25.63 -9.61
CA GLY A 13 2.89 25.81 -10.99
C GLY A 13 3.30 27.12 -11.63
N LEU A 14 4.39 27.74 -11.20
CA LEU A 14 4.96 28.89 -11.92
C LEU A 14 5.77 28.43 -13.12
N THR A 15 5.49 29.03 -14.26
CA THR A 15 6.26 28.84 -15.49
C THR A 15 7.62 29.55 -15.41
N LEU A 16 8.52 29.21 -16.32
CA LEU A 16 9.83 29.88 -16.46
C LEU A 16 9.71 31.40 -16.53
N TYR A 17 8.76 31.92 -17.33
CA TYR A 17 8.59 33.38 -17.49
C TYR A 17 8.06 34.06 -16.23
N GLU A 18 7.19 33.42 -15.48
CA GLU A 18 6.69 33.89 -14.20
C GLU A 18 7.81 33.94 -13.14
N ARG A 19 8.66 32.91 -13.10
CA ARG A 19 9.85 32.89 -12.21
C ARG A 19 10.87 33.96 -12.60
N LYS A 20 11.13 34.15 -13.89
CA LYS A 20 12.02 35.23 -14.37
C LYS A 20 11.49 36.61 -14.01
N ALA A 21 10.20 36.86 -14.24
CA ALA A 21 9.56 38.11 -13.86
C ALA A 21 9.66 38.42 -12.35
N LEU A 22 9.35 37.38 -11.52
CA LEU A 22 9.44 37.53 -10.07
C LEU A 22 10.88 37.78 -9.59
N ALA A 23 11.86 37.02 -10.14
CA ALA A 23 13.27 37.21 -9.79
C ALA A 23 13.76 38.63 -10.13
N THR A 24 13.37 39.16 -11.28
CA THR A 24 13.70 40.53 -11.70
C THR A 24 13.08 41.56 -10.76
N LEU A 25 11.80 41.39 -10.39
CA LEU A 25 11.13 42.26 -9.43
C LEU A 25 11.79 42.22 -8.06
N MET A 26 12.21 41.05 -7.57
CA MET A 26 12.90 40.95 -6.28
C MET A 26 14.25 41.67 -6.26
N VAL A 27 14.88 41.81 -7.42
CA VAL A 27 16.14 42.57 -7.55
C VAL A 27 15.89 44.07 -7.67
N GLN A 28 14.89 44.48 -8.47
CA GLN A 28 14.63 45.89 -8.79
C GLN A 28 13.72 46.59 -7.75
N GLY A 29 12.95 45.82 -7.01
CA GLY A 29 11.92 46.33 -6.11
C GLY A 29 10.65 46.74 -6.85
N VAL A 30 10.73 47.71 -7.76
CA VAL A 30 9.61 48.18 -8.59
C VAL A 30 10.03 48.28 -10.06
N ALA A 31 9.20 47.78 -10.96
CA ALA A 31 9.46 47.80 -12.41
C ALA A 31 8.16 47.96 -13.21
N ASP A 32 8.26 48.48 -14.41
CA ASP A 32 7.19 48.42 -15.42
C ASP A 32 7.36 47.19 -16.33
N ALA A 33 6.38 46.96 -17.23
CA ALA A 33 6.40 45.83 -18.12
C ALA A 33 7.60 45.82 -19.10
N GLU A 34 8.07 46.99 -19.54
CA GLU A 34 9.20 47.14 -20.45
C GLU A 34 10.51 46.74 -19.79
N ALA A 35 10.74 47.19 -18.55
CA ALA A 35 11.91 46.81 -17.77
C ALA A 35 11.93 45.30 -17.47
N LEU A 36 10.79 44.71 -17.12
CA LEU A 36 10.67 43.27 -16.87
C LEU A 36 10.93 42.44 -18.12
N CYS A 37 10.48 42.89 -19.30
CA CYS A 37 10.79 42.26 -20.56
C CYS A 37 12.28 42.29 -20.89
N ARG A 38 12.91 43.44 -20.73
CA ARG A 38 14.31 43.64 -21.08
C ARG A 38 15.25 42.90 -20.12
N GLU A 39 15.06 43.05 -18.83
CA GLU A 39 15.99 42.55 -17.82
C GLU A 39 15.68 41.13 -17.35
N GLY A 40 14.39 40.76 -17.36
CA GLY A 40 13.94 39.40 -17.05
C GLY A 40 13.93 38.47 -18.24
N GLU A 41 14.25 38.96 -19.43
CA GLU A 41 14.14 38.18 -20.70
C GLU A 41 12.76 37.51 -20.84
N VAL A 42 11.71 38.23 -20.47
CA VAL A 42 10.32 37.77 -20.60
C VAL A 42 9.73 38.34 -21.87
N PRO A 43 9.15 37.49 -22.76
CA PRO A 43 8.51 38.02 -23.98
C PRO A 43 7.38 39.00 -23.66
N SER A 44 7.29 40.12 -24.42
CA SER A 44 6.25 41.12 -24.20
C SER A 44 4.82 40.60 -24.31
N SER A 45 4.61 39.56 -25.11
CA SER A 45 3.33 38.84 -25.19
C SER A 45 2.96 38.03 -23.96
N LYS A 46 3.91 37.80 -23.03
CA LYS A 46 3.72 36.98 -21.83
C LYS A 46 3.76 37.74 -20.53
N ILE A 47 4.37 38.94 -20.50
CA ILE A 47 4.61 39.66 -19.25
C ILE A 47 3.35 40.02 -18.49
N TYR A 48 2.31 40.50 -19.18
CA TYR A 48 1.08 40.91 -18.52
C TYR A 48 0.37 39.70 -17.88
N GLN A 49 0.33 38.58 -18.60
CA GLN A 49 -0.26 37.34 -18.09
C GLN A 49 0.55 36.79 -16.89
N ALA A 50 1.87 36.86 -16.95
CA ALA A 50 2.77 36.45 -15.86
C ALA A 50 2.53 37.32 -14.61
N MET A 51 2.47 38.63 -14.78
CA MET A 51 2.24 39.55 -13.67
C MET A 51 0.86 39.40 -13.03
N GLU A 52 -0.18 39.24 -13.84
CA GLU A 52 -1.53 38.98 -13.33
C GLU A 52 -1.59 37.68 -12.51
N LYS A 53 -0.88 36.63 -12.95
CA LYS A 53 -0.82 35.38 -12.19
C LYS A 53 -0.04 35.54 -10.90
N LEU A 54 1.11 36.20 -10.92
CA LEU A 54 1.89 36.46 -9.70
C LEU A 54 1.10 37.27 -8.69
N ALA A 55 0.39 38.31 -9.14
CA ALA A 55 -0.49 39.09 -8.28
C ALA A 55 -1.66 38.29 -7.71
N ARG A 56 -2.31 37.47 -8.51
CA ARG A 56 -3.40 36.57 -8.07
C ARG A 56 -2.91 35.55 -7.05
N LEU A 57 -1.68 35.09 -7.16
CA LEU A 57 -1.07 34.18 -6.18
C LEU A 57 -0.58 34.91 -4.92
N GLY A 58 -0.62 36.24 -4.90
CA GLY A 58 -0.15 37.04 -3.78
C GLY A 58 1.38 37.15 -3.67
N LEU A 59 2.10 36.92 -4.78
CA LEU A 59 3.57 36.98 -4.84
C LEU A 59 4.08 38.36 -5.32
N ALA A 60 3.22 39.13 -5.98
CA ALA A 60 3.50 40.46 -6.47
C ALA A 60 2.28 41.36 -6.32
N GLU A 61 2.50 42.69 -6.42
CA GLU A 61 1.47 43.71 -6.43
C GLU A 61 1.47 44.47 -7.76
N ILE A 62 0.29 44.96 -8.16
CA ILE A 62 0.10 45.73 -9.37
C ILE A 62 -0.43 47.11 -8.98
N GLN A 63 0.34 48.17 -9.32
CA GLN A 63 -0.13 49.51 -9.18
C GLN A 63 -0.73 50.00 -10.52
N PRO A 64 -2.02 50.41 -10.57
CA PRO A 64 -2.70 50.77 -11.80
C PRO A 64 -2.33 52.20 -12.28
N THR A 65 -1.04 52.48 -12.45
CA THR A 65 -0.50 53.72 -13.03
C THR A 65 -0.38 53.62 -14.56
N ARG A 66 0.04 54.69 -15.20
CA ARG A 66 0.39 54.70 -16.64
C ARG A 66 1.83 55.19 -16.78
N PRO A 67 2.80 54.31 -17.09
CA PRO A 67 2.66 52.83 -17.25
C PRO A 67 2.33 52.15 -15.93
N ARG A 68 1.78 50.89 -16.00
CA ARG A 68 1.55 50.03 -14.84
C ARG A 68 2.87 49.69 -14.17
N LEU A 69 2.92 49.81 -12.85
CA LEU A 69 4.08 49.41 -12.07
C LEU A 69 3.78 48.12 -11.30
N TYR A 70 4.78 47.30 -11.13
CA TYR A 70 4.76 46.06 -10.45
C TYR A 70 5.81 46.02 -9.34
N SER A 71 5.49 45.38 -8.22
CA SER A 71 6.42 45.19 -7.10
C SER A 71 6.31 43.72 -6.63
N ALA A 72 7.43 43.10 -6.29
CA ALA A 72 7.42 41.87 -5.55
C ALA A 72 7.01 42.12 -4.11
N ARG A 73 6.35 41.18 -3.46
CA ARG A 73 6.20 41.21 -2.01
C ARG A 73 7.53 40.91 -1.34
N PRO A 74 7.71 41.29 -0.06
CA PRO A 74 8.89 40.92 0.73
C PRO A 74 9.17 39.43 0.66
N GLY A 75 10.44 39.06 0.68
CA GLY A 75 10.86 37.66 0.44
C GLY A 75 10.30 36.65 1.45
N ASP A 76 10.14 37.06 2.71
CA ASP A 76 9.49 36.29 3.77
C ASP A 76 8.01 36.08 3.50
N GLU A 77 7.27 37.11 3.09
CA GLU A 77 5.86 37.01 2.69
C GLU A 77 5.69 36.10 1.46
N VAL A 78 6.62 36.18 0.50
CA VAL A 78 6.62 35.27 -0.68
C VAL A 78 6.81 33.81 -0.22
N ALA A 79 7.76 33.56 0.70
CA ALA A 79 7.99 32.22 1.22
C ALA A 79 6.77 31.66 1.95
N ASP A 80 6.18 32.44 2.85
CA ASP A 80 4.96 32.07 3.58
C ASP A 80 3.79 31.79 2.63
N ARG A 81 3.63 32.59 1.59
CA ARG A 81 2.58 32.39 0.60
C ARG A 81 2.80 31.13 -0.23
N VAL A 82 4.05 30.81 -0.57
CA VAL A 82 4.41 29.55 -1.28
C VAL A 82 4.04 28.33 -0.43
N ILE A 83 4.37 28.36 0.87
CA ILE A 83 4.00 27.30 1.81
C ILE A 83 2.47 27.15 1.86
N ALA A 84 1.73 28.24 2.00
CA ALA A 84 0.27 28.21 2.03
C ALA A 84 -0.33 27.61 0.75
N ILE A 85 0.14 28.02 -0.44
CA ILE A 85 -0.30 27.47 -1.73
C ILE A 85 -0.02 25.96 -1.84
N SER A 86 1.15 25.52 -1.36
CA SER A 86 1.51 24.09 -1.35
C SER A 86 0.59 23.27 -0.44
N GLN A 87 0.27 23.82 0.73
CA GLN A 87 -0.69 23.17 1.66
C GLN A 87 -2.10 23.11 1.07
N GLU A 88 -2.60 24.21 0.48
CA GLU A 88 -3.89 24.26 -0.20
C GLU A 88 -3.99 23.18 -1.30
N LYS A 89 -2.96 23.07 -2.14
CA LYS A 89 -2.89 22.02 -3.20
C LYS A 89 -2.86 20.62 -2.65
N THR A 90 -2.10 20.37 -1.59
CA THR A 90 -2.01 19.05 -0.94
C THR A 90 -3.35 18.66 -0.36
N GLN A 91 -4.05 19.57 0.29
CA GLN A 91 -5.38 19.35 0.84
C GLN A 91 -6.40 19.05 -0.27
N GLU A 92 -6.41 19.85 -1.34
CA GLU A 92 -7.30 19.63 -2.49
C GLU A 92 -7.05 18.26 -3.15
N PHE A 93 -5.78 17.89 -3.33
CA PHE A 93 -5.40 16.58 -3.86
C PHE A 93 -5.87 15.44 -2.95
N SER A 94 -5.73 15.59 -1.64
CA SER A 94 -6.19 14.61 -0.65
C SER A 94 -7.71 14.40 -0.74
N GLU A 95 -8.48 15.50 -0.80
CA GLU A 95 -9.93 15.44 -0.92
C GLU A 95 -10.40 14.80 -2.23
N ARG A 96 -9.77 15.15 -3.35
CA ARG A 96 -10.04 14.53 -4.66
C ARG A 96 -9.71 13.03 -4.64
N THR A 97 -8.61 12.64 -3.99
CA THR A 97 -8.21 11.25 -3.83
C THR A 97 -9.21 10.46 -2.98
N GLN A 98 -9.75 11.06 -1.92
CA GLN A 98 -10.82 10.43 -1.13
C GLN A 98 -12.11 10.24 -1.93
N LYS A 99 -12.51 11.22 -2.76
CA LYS A 99 -13.65 11.08 -3.67
C LYS A 99 -13.42 9.96 -4.68
N LEU A 100 -12.25 9.92 -5.31
CA LEU A 100 -11.85 8.86 -6.24
C LEU A 100 -11.91 7.48 -5.57
N ARG A 101 -11.41 7.36 -4.34
CA ARG A 101 -11.46 6.11 -3.55
C ARG A 101 -12.88 5.60 -3.37
N LYS A 102 -13.85 6.50 -3.04
CA LYS A 102 -15.27 6.13 -2.92
C LYS A 102 -15.84 5.64 -4.25
N THR A 103 -15.53 6.34 -5.35
CA THR A 103 -15.98 5.96 -6.70
C THR A 103 -15.43 4.60 -7.12
N LEU A 104 -14.14 4.35 -6.88
CA LEU A 104 -13.49 3.07 -7.20
C LEU A 104 -14.05 1.93 -6.34
N ALA A 105 -14.35 2.18 -5.06
CA ALA A 105 -14.97 1.20 -4.18
C ALA A 105 -16.37 0.80 -4.68
N ALA A 106 -17.20 1.78 -5.06
CA ALA A 106 -18.54 1.52 -5.62
C ALA A 106 -18.47 0.75 -6.97
N HIS A 107 -17.44 1.02 -7.80
CA HIS A 107 -17.21 0.27 -9.04
C HIS A 107 -16.80 -1.17 -8.77
N ARG A 108 -15.99 -1.42 -7.76
CA ARG A 108 -15.56 -2.77 -7.37
C ARG A 108 -16.74 -3.64 -6.98
N GLU A 109 -17.74 -3.12 -6.29
CA GLU A 109 -18.96 -3.87 -5.95
C GLU A 109 -19.79 -4.25 -7.17
N ARG A 110 -19.84 -3.40 -8.21
CA ARG A 110 -20.55 -3.69 -9.46
C ARG A 110 -19.86 -4.74 -10.34
N ILE A 111 -18.54 -4.94 -10.17
CA ILE A 111 -17.73 -5.89 -10.97
C ILE A 111 -17.66 -7.26 -10.29
N ARG A 112 -18.11 -7.40 -9.03
CA ARG A 112 -18.19 -8.68 -8.33
C ARG A 112 -18.97 -9.68 -9.19
N GLY A 113 -18.30 -10.76 -9.61
CA GLY A 113 -18.92 -11.89 -10.31
C GLY A 113 -18.71 -11.94 -11.84
N ARG A 114 -17.90 -11.08 -12.45
CA ARG A 114 -17.77 -11.12 -13.93
C ARG A 114 -16.64 -11.98 -14.48
N LYS A 115 -15.49 -12.13 -13.81
CA LYS A 115 -14.40 -13.08 -14.17
C LYS A 115 -13.46 -13.26 -12.99
N ALA A 116 -13.10 -14.50 -12.69
CA ALA A 116 -12.02 -14.79 -11.76
C ALA A 116 -10.69 -14.26 -12.31
N PHE A 117 -9.93 -13.56 -11.50
CA PHE A 117 -8.53 -13.22 -11.80
C PHE A 117 -7.64 -14.25 -11.15
N VAL A 118 -6.77 -14.88 -11.94
CA VAL A 118 -5.84 -15.90 -11.46
C VAL A 118 -4.41 -15.45 -11.73
N ASP A 119 -3.58 -15.49 -10.71
CA ASP A 119 -2.15 -15.24 -10.78
C ASP A 119 -1.38 -16.45 -10.25
N LEU A 120 -0.37 -16.91 -11.01
CA LEU A 120 0.45 -18.06 -10.65
C LEU A 120 1.86 -17.58 -10.26
N ALA A 121 2.31 -17.94 -9.07
CA ALA A 121 3.69 -17.71 -8.63
C ALA A 121 4.44 -19.03 -8.54
N LEU A 122 5.53 -19.15 -9.29
CA LEU A 122 6.40 -20.32 -9.27
C LEU A 122 7.52 -20.11 -8.26
N GLY A 123 7.70 -21.12 -7.41
CA GLY A 123 8.72 -21.10 -6.36
C GLY A 123 8.39 -20.17 -5.19
N ILE A 124 9.12 -20.40 -4.12
CA ILE A 124 8.85 -19.77 -2.81
C ILE A 124 9.06 -18.26 -2.80
N GLU A 125 10.09 -17.78 -3.49
CA GLU A 125 10.40 -16.35 -3.54
C GLU A 125 9.29 -15.56 -4.24
N SER A 126 8.78 -16.08 -5.36
CA SER A 126 7.65 -15.46 -6.07
C SER A 126 6.38 -15.50 -5.23
N HIS A 127 6.12 -16.61 -4.52
CA HIS A 127 4.99 -16.74 -3.59
C HIS A 127 5.03 -15.64 -2.52
N VAL A 128 6.18 -15.45 -1.88
CA VAL A 128 6.36 -14.43 -0.84
C VAL A 128 6.17 -13.03 -1.39
N LYS A 129 6.84 -12.70 -2.49
CA LYS A 129 6.78 -11.37 -3.10
C LYS A 129 5.38 -10.97 -3.59
N ARG A 130 4.66 -11.91 -4.19
CA ARG A 130 3.42 -11.63 -4.90
C ARG A 130 2.17 -11.95 -4.09
N HIS A 131 2.16 -13.09 -3.42
CA HIS A 131 0.95 -13.61 -2.78
C HIS A 131 0.89 -13.31 -1.28
N LEU A 132 1.96 -13.57 -0.52
CA LEU A 132 1.94 -13.29 0.92
C LEU A 132 1.86 -11.79 1.26
N THR A 133 2.25 -10.92 0.35
CA THR A 133 2.07 -9.47 0.55
C THR A 133 0.60 -9.09 0.71
N HIS A 134 -0.35 -9.83 0.14
CA HIS A 134 -1.78 -9.57 0.33
C HIS A 134 -2.25 -9.79 1.76
N LEU A 135 -1.63 -10.74 2.50
CA LEU A 135 -1.93 -10.94 3.91
C LEU A 135 -1.53 -9.72 4.76
N THR A 136 -0.50 -8.98 4.33
CA THR A 136 -0.05 -7.76 5.05
C THR A 136 -0.94 -6.54 4.81
N THR A 137 -1.89 -6.62 3.89
CA THR A 137 -2.77 -5.51 3.49
C THR A 137 -4.25 -5.85 3.66
N ALA A 138 -4.55 -6.99 4.27
CA ALA A 138 -5.91 -7.40 4.64
C ALA A 138 -6.60 -6.34 5.50
N LYS A 139 -7.92 -6.24 5.39
CA LYS A 139 -8.72 -5.23 6.08
C LYS A 139 -9.76 -5.78 7.04
N LYS A 140 -10.17 -7.04 6.83
CA LYS A 140 -11.24 -7.67 7.61
C LYS A 140 -10.77 -8.96 8.23
N ARG A 141 -10.27 -9.90 7.41
CA ARG A 141 -9.90 -11.22 7.87
C ARG A 141 -8.76 -11.83 7.08
N VAL A 142 -8.00 -12.70 7.74
CA VAL A 142 -7.05 -13.64 7.15
C VAL A 142 -7.29 -14.99 7.80
N TRP A 143 -7.82 -15.95 7.07
CA TRP A 143 -8.03 -17.32 7.54
C TRP A 143 -7.13 -18.26 6.76
N SER A 144 -6.28 -18.97 7.48
CA SER A 144 -5.21 -19.78 6.90
C SER A 144 -5.31 -21.22 7.36
N TYR A 145 -5.32 -22.15 6.42
CA TYR A 145 -5.07 -23.55 6.67
C TYR A 145 -3.68 -23.90 6.13
N LEU A 146 -2.81 -24.40 7.01
CA LEU A 146 -1.39 -24.63 6.73
C LEU A 146 -1.00 -26.05 7.09
N GLU A 147 -0.11 -26.64 6.29
CA GLU A 147 0.48 -27.96 6.52
C GLU A 147 2.00 -27.92 6.52
N GLN A 148 2.63 -29.07 6.72
CA GLN A 148 4.08 -29.19 6.85
C GLN A 148 4.85 -28.53 5.72
N GLY A 149 4.40 -28.65 4.46
CA GLY A 149 5.04 -28.02 3.32
C GLY A 149 5.09 -26.48 3.43
N ASP A 150 4.05 -25.86 4.00
CA ASP A 150 4.04 -24.41 4.24
C ASP A 150 4.98 -24.03 5.37
N LEU A 151 5.06 -24.85 6.43
CA LEU A 151 6.01 -24.63 7.54
C LEU A 151 7.46 -24.71 7.05
N ALA A 152 7.77 -25.71 6.23
CA ALA A 152 9.10 -25.85 5.61
C ALA A 152 9.41 -24.64 4.71
N ALA A 153 8.42 -24.19 3.95
CA ALA A 153 8.53 -23.02 3.10
C ALA A 153 8.83 -21.75 3.91
N ILE A 154 8.12 -21.55 5.00
CA ILE A 154 8.35 -20.41 5.91
C ILE A 154 9.75 -20.50 6.54
N ASP A 155 10.22 -21.69 6.90
CA ASP A 155 11.54 -21.90 7.48
C ASP A 155 12.68 -21.63 6.48
N GLN A 156 12.50 -21.95 5.20
CA GLN A 156 13.46 -21.62 4.15
C GLN A 156 13.59 -20.12 3.89
N LEU A 157 12.59 -19.35 4.26
CA LEU A 157 12.53 -17.90 4.11
C LEU A 157 13.14 -17.14 5.29
N THR A 158 14.00 -17.76 6.09
CA THR A 158 14.51 -17.18 7.36
C THR A 158 15.07 -15.76 7.25
N GLU A 159 15.66 -15.39 6.11
CA GLU A 159 16.12 -14.01 5.88
C GLU A 159 14.99 -13.05 5.46
N HIS A 160 13.96 -13.53 4.78
CA HIS A 160 12.88 -12.72 4.21
C HIS A 160 11.51 -13.01 4.85
N GLY A 161 11.30 -14.20 5.41
CA GLY A 161 10.01 -14.63 5.95
C GLY A 161 9.67 -14.01 7.31
N PHE A 162 10.65 -13.84 8.18
CA PHE A 162 10.44 -13.26 9.50
C PHE A 162 9.93 -11.80 9.46
N PRO A 163 10.46 -10.92 8.60
CA PRO A 163 9.91 -9.58 8.41
C PRO A 163 8.45 -9.59 7.91
N ILE A 164 8.09 -10.52 7.01
CA ILE A 164 6.73 -10.65 6.49
C ILE A 164 5.78 -11.13 7.57
N LEU A 165 6.13 -12.18 8.33
CA LEU A 165 5.30 -12.66 9.43
C LEU A 165 5.07 -11.57 10.49
N ARG A 166 6.10 -10.80 10.83
CA ARG A 166 5.96 -9.64 11.72
C ARG A 166 5.03 -8.58 11.15
N ARG A 167 5.09 -8.34 9.85
CA ARG A 167 4.25 -7.36 9.19
C ARG A 167 2.79 -7.81 9.15
N ILE A 168 2.54 -9.09 8.87
CA ILE A 168 1.20 -9.70 8.95
C ILE A 168 0.67 -9.56 10.39
N ALA A 169 1.45 -9.95 11.38
CA ALA A 169 1.07 -9.87 12.79
C ALA A 169 0.78 -8.42 13.23
N ARG A 170 1.61 -7.47 12.82
CA ARG A 170 1.38 -6.03 13.08
C ARG A 170 0.09 -5.54 12.45
N ASN A 171 -0.15 -5.84 11.17
CA ASN A 171 -1.39 -5.47 10.49
C ASN A 171 -2.62 -6.08 11.19
N THR A 172 -2.52 -7.31 11.70
CA THR A 172 -3.57 -7.96 12.47
C THR A 172 -3.98 -7.13 13.68
N VAL A 173 -3.00 -6.64 14.45
CA VAL A 173 -3.25 -5.83 15.65
C VAL A 173 -3.74 -4.42 15.30
N GLU A 174 -3.03 -3.73 14.40
CA GLU A 174 -3.33 -2.32 14.05
C GLU A 174 -4.70 -2.16 13.37
N GLN A 175 -5.10 -3.12 12.54
CA GLN A 175 -6.36 -3.08 11.80
C GLN A 175 -7.47 -3.94 12.43
N GLN A 176 -7.22 -4.56 13.58
CA GLN A 176 -8.16 -5.48 14.25
C GLN A 176 -8.67 -6.60 13.31
N ILE A 177 -7.74 -7.19 12.54
CA ILE A 177 -8.05 -8.24 11.57
C ILE A 177 -8.45 -9.53 12.30
N ASP A 178 -9.55 -10.18 11.88
CA ASP A 178 -9.86 -11.56 12.30
C ASP A 178 -8.88 -12.53 11.65
N HIS A 179 -7.78 -12.81 12.33
CA HIS A 179 -6.71 -13.66 11.82
C HIS A 179 -6.71 -15.03 12.53
N ARG A 180 -7.14 -16.06 11.82
CA ARG A 180 -7.23 -17.44 12.32
C ARG A 180 -6.33 -18.35 11.54
N VAL A 181 -5.68 -19.27 12.24
CA VAL A 181 -4.80 -20.28 11.64
C VAL A 181 -5.18 -21.68 12.14
N VAL A 182 -5.38 -22.59 11.20
CA VAL A 182 -5.49 -24.03 11.48
C VAL A 182 -4.26 -24.72 10.91
N PHE A 183 -3.55 -25.47 11.76
CA PHE A 183 -2.44 -26.32 11.33
C PHE A 183 -2.93 -27.75 11.15
N GLY A 184 -2.84 -28.25 9.89
CA GLY A 184 -3.02 -29.66 9.57
C GLY A 184 -1.72 -30.42 9.81
N PHE A 185 -1.79 -31.60 10.46
CA PHE A 185 -0.62 -32.41 10.73
C PHE A 185 -0.99 -33.88 10.96
N THR A 186 -0.01 -34.75 10.79
CA THR A 186 -0.09 -36.17 11.13
C THR A 186 0.81 -36.48 12.31
N TYR A 187 0.71 -37.68 12.84
CA TYR A 187 1.64 -38.16 13.87
C TYR A 187 3.12 -37.96 13.46
N GLN A 188 3.45 -38.25 12.19
CA GLN A 188 4.82 -38.13 11.68
C GLN A 188 5.30 -36.68 11.58
N THR A 189 4.40 -35.74 11.33
CA THR A 189 4.71 -34.31 11.15
C THR A 189 4.59 -33.47 12.42
N ALA A 190 3.96 -34.01 13.46
CA ALA A 190 3.74 -33.34 14.74
C ALA A 190 5.02 -32.78 15.38
N PRO A 191 6.18 -33.49 15.42
CA PRO A 191 7.40 -32.93 16.01
C PRO A 191 7.88 -31.67 15.27
N LYS A 192 7.77 -31.63 13.94
CA LYS A 192 8.12 -30.46 13.12
C LYS A 192 7.19 -29.28 13.42
N LEU A 193 5.90 -29.53 13.57
CA LEU A 193 4.93 -28.50 13.96
C LEU A 193 5.28 -27.92 15.34
N VAL A 194 5.59 -28.75 16.34
CA VAL A 194 5.99 -28.30 17.67
C VAL A 194 7.24 -27.43 17.61
N GLY A 195 8.24 -27.81 16.81
CA GLY A 195 9.44 -27.02 16.58
C GLY A 195 9.12 -25.65 15.99
N PHE A 196 8.27 -25.62 14.97
CA PHE A 196 7.79 -24.40 14.31
C PHE A 196 7.04 -23.48 15.31
N LEU A 197 6.10 -24.01 16.08
CA LEU A 197 5.33 -23.23 17.05
C LEU A 197 6.22 -22.58 18.12
N ARG A 198 7.30 -23.28 18.55
CA ARG A 198 8.28 -22.70 19.48
C ARG A 198 9.09 -21.57 18.84
N LYS A 199 9.53 -21.76 17.59
CA LYS A 199 10.33 -20.77 16.85
C LYS A 199 9.54 -19.50 16.56
N TYR A 200 8.28 -19.63 16.18
CA TYR A 200 7.42 -18.53 15.76
C TYR A 200 6.36 -18.14 16.82
N LYS A 201 6.62 -18.42 18.09
CA LYS A 201 5.70 -18.15 19.19
C LYS A 201 5.18 -16.71 19.19
N THR A 202 6.09 -15.73 19.15
CA THR A 202 5.73 -14.31 19.24
C THR A 202 4.80 -13.83 18.11
N PRO A 203 5.07 -14.10 16.80
CA PRO A 203 4.11 -13.77 15.75
C PRO A 203 2.77 -14.49 15.90
N LEU A 204 2.75 -15.73 16.36
CA LEU A 204 1.52 -16.51 16.51
C LEU A 204 0.66 -16.05 17.70
N GLU A 205 1.24 -15.46 18.73
CA GLU A 205 0.50 -14.85 19.84
C GLU A 205 -0.30 -13.60 19.41
N LEU A 206 0.04 -12.99 18.28
CA LEU A 206 -0.63 -11.81 17.75
C LEU A 206 -1.79 -12.13 16.82
N VAL A 207 -1.98 -13.40 16.40
CA VAL A 207 -3.15 -13.80 15.63
C VAL A 207 -4.36 -14.00 16.53
N THR A 208 -5.57 -13.88 15.97
CA THR A 208 -6.83 -13.97 16.74
C THR A 208 -7.02 -15.37 17.34
N GLY A 209 -6.50 -16.41 16.69
CA GLY A 209 -6.55 -17.76 17.21
C GLY A 209 -5.79 -18.78 16.37
N VAL A 210 -5.35 -19.84 17.05
CA VAL A 210 -4.67 -20.97 16.45
C VAL A 210 -5.41 -22.24 16.84
N ARG A 211 -5.62 -23.15 15.89
CA ARG A 211 -6.20 -24.48 16.11
C ARG A 211 -5.43 -25.53 15.34
N TYR A 212 -5.74 -26.80 15.60
CA TYR A 212 -5.01 -27.96 15.11
C TYR A 212 -5.96 -29.00 14.57
N SER A 213 -5.64 -29.60 13.40
CA SER A 213 -6.43 -30.66 12.77
C SER A 213 -5.55 -31.86 12.46
N GLY A 214 -6.05 -33.05 12.77
CA GLY A 214 -5.46 -34.31 12.34
C GLY A 214 -5.87 -34.72 10.93
N GLU A 215 -6.80 -34.00 10.31
CA GLU A 215 -7.22 -34.22 8.92
C GLU A 215 -6.39 -33.32 8.01
N LEU A 216 -5.84 -33.92 6.96
CA LEU A 216 -5.09 -33.20 5.93
C LEU A 216 -6.00 -32.80 4.78
N GLY A 217 -5.69 -31.66 4.18
CA GLY A 217 -6.38 -31.10 3.03
C GLY A 217 -5.40 -30.40 2.08
N HIS A 218 -5.86 -29.38 1.40
CA HIS A 218 -4.99 -28.51 0.59
C HIS A 218 -4.82 -27.16 1.29
N PRO A 219 -3.59 -26.74 1.55
CA PRO A 219 -3.34 -25.46 2.19
C PRO A 219 -3.83 -24.26 1.40
N PHE A 220 -4.44 -23.34 2.10
CA PHE A 220 -4.96 -22.10 1.51
C PHE A 220 -5.02 -20.95 2.50
N HIS A 221 -5.13 -19.74 1.96
CA HIS A 221 -5.50 -18.56 2.69
C HIS A 221 -6.74 -17.92 2.07
N VAL A 222 -7.70 -17.52 2.89
CA VAL A 222 -8.78 -16.62 2.50
C VAL A 222 -8.47 -15.24 3.08
N VAL A 223 -8.38 -14.24 2.21
CA VAL A 223 -8.08 -12.85 2.60
C VAL A 223 -9.27 -11.98 2.24
N ASP A 224 -9.82 -11.32 3.21
CA ASP A 224 -11.05 -10.53 3.09
C ASP A 224 -12.20 -11.34 2.47
N ASP A 225 -12.95 -10.74 1.54
CA ASP A 225 -14.17 -11.36 0.98
C ASP A 225 -13.97 -11.90 -0.44
N ASP A 226 -12.82 -11.71 -1.06
CA ASP A 226 -12.66 -11.94 -2.50
C ASP A 226 -11.30 -12.50 -2.93
N LEU A 227 -10.40 -12.75 -2.01
CA LEU A 227 -9.05 -13.21 -2.34
C LEU A 227 -8.75 -14.56 -1.70
N VAL A 228 -8.28 -15.49 -2.52
CA VAL A 228 -7.83 -16.82 -2.10
C VAL A 228 -6.40 -17.02 -2.58
N VAL A 229 -5.57 -17.59 -1.72
CA VAL A 229 -4.24 -18.10 -2.11
C VAL A 229 -4.22 -19.59 -1.85
N LEU A 230 -3.98 -20.38 -2.89
CA LEU A 230 -3.85 -21.83 -2.81
C LEU A 230 -2.37 -22.20 -2.92
N SER A 231 -1.88 -23.06 -2.05
CA SER A 231 -0.56 -23.66 -2.18
C SER A 231 -0.64 -24.89 -3.09
N LEU A 232 0.31 -25.02 -3.99
CA LEU A 232 0.41 -26.14 -4.92
C LEU A 232 1.65 -26.97 -4.60
N ASP A 233 1.46 -28.25 -4.38
CA ASP A 233 2.53 -29.18 -4.05
C ASP A 233 3.42 -29.48 -5.25
N HIS A 234 4.68 -29.78 -4.99
CA HIS A 234 5.58 -30.25 -6.02
C HIS A 234 5.21 -31.66 -6.45
N PRO A 235 5.02 -31.92 -7.76
CA PRO A 235 4.52 -33.23 -8.23
C PRO A 235 5.47 -34.41 -7.97
N PHE A 236 6.77 -34.15 -7.75
CA PHE A 236 7.79 -35.17 -7.58
C PHE A 236 8.59 -35.09 -6.28
N ILE A 237 8.48 -33.98 -5.54
CA ILE A 237 9.23 -33.78 -4.28
C ILE A 237 8.21 -33.77 -3.14
N PRO A 238 8.20 -34.82 -2.30
CA PRO A 238 7.32 -34.85 -1.13
C PRO A 238 7.53 -33.61 -0.26
N GLU A 239 6.45 -33.04 0.24
CA GLU A 239 6.46 -31.86 1.12
C GLU A 239 7.07 -30.58 0.48
N GLY A 240 7.42 -30.62 -0.80
CA GLY A 240 7.90 -29.45 -1.53
C GLY A 240 6.75 -28.56 -2.01
N ARG A 241 6.87 -27.24 -1.83
CA ARG A 241 5.95 -26.28 -2.48
C ARG A 241 6.50 -25.93 -3.86
N PHE A 242 5.71 -26.21 -4.89
CA PHE A 242 6.07 -25.93 -6.28
C PHE A 242 5.66 -24.53 -6.70
N ALA A 243 4.44 -24.16 -6.36
CA ALA A 243 3.81 -22.92 -6.78
C ALA A 243 2.76 -22.49 -5.78
N SER A 244 2.23 -21.31 -5.99
CA SER A 244 0.98 -20.86 -5.39
C SER A 244 0.12 -20.18 -6.43
N MET A 245 -1.19 -20.31 -6.27
CA MET A 245 -2.18 -19.70 -7.13
C MET A 245 -3.00 -18.71 -6.33
N LEU A 246 -2.97 -17.44 -6.71
CA LEU A 246 -3.81 -16.41 -6.18
C LEU A 246 -5.04 -16.29 -7.07
N VAL A 247 -6.21 -16.43 -6.47
CA VAL A 247 -7.49 -16.29 -7.16
C VAL A 247 -8.26 -15.14 -6.53
N ARG A 248 -8.65 -14.19 -7.36
CA ARG A 248 -9.55 -13.12 -6.95
C ARG A 248 -10.95 -13.42 -7.45
N ASP A 249 -11.73 -14.04 -6.57
CA ASP A 249 -13.11 -14.46 -6.86
C ASP A 249 -13.89 -14.54 -5.55
N HIS A 250 -15.02 -13.84 -5.49
CA HIS A 250 -15.85 -13.77 -4.28
C HIS A 250 -16.52 -15.10 -3.95
N GLU A 251 -17.03 -15.82 -4.96
CA GLU A 251 -17.75 -17.09 -4.75
C GLU A 251 -16.81 -18.17 -4.23
N LEU A 252 -15.60 -18.26 -4.79
CA LEU A 252 -14.57 -19.19 -4.31
C LEU A 252 -14.13 -18.82 -2.88
N ALA A 253 -13.92 -17.54 -2.61
CA ALA A 253 -13.53 -17.07 -1.27
C ALA A 253 -14.61 -17.39 -0.22
N GLU A 254 -15.88 -17.23 -0.57
CA GLU A 254 -17.01 -17.56 0.31
C GLU A 254 -17.10 -19.08 0.55
N LYS A 255 -17.00 -19.90 -0.50
CA LYS A 255 -17.00 -21.36 -0.37
C LYS A 255 -15.88 -21.85 0.55
N LEU A 256 -14.66 -21.35 0.35
CA LEU A 256 -13.51 -21.72 1.20
C LEU A 256 -13.64 -21.16 2.62
N ALA A 257 -14.18 -19.98 2.79
CA ALA A 257 -14.45 -19.42 4.11
C ALA A 257 -15.47 -20.27 4.88
N ASN A 258 -16.53 -20.74 4.23
CA ASN A 258 -17.52 -21.64 4.84
C ASN A 258 -16.88 -22.99 5.22
N GLY A 259 -16.07 -23.55 4.33
CA GLY A 259 -15.29 -24.77 4.63
C GLY A 259 -14.34 -24.57 5.81
N PHE A 260 -13.62 -23.45 5.84
CA PHE A 260 -12.74 -23.10 6.97
C PHE A 260 -13.50 -22.97 8.29
N GLN A 261 -14.69 -22.38 8.29
CA GLN A 261 -15.54 -22.29 9.49
C GLN A 261 -15.93 -23.67 10.02
N GLY A 262 -16.28 -24.61 9.13
CA GLY A 262 -16.55 -26.00 9.49
C GLY A 262 -15.33 -26.62 10.17
N LEU A 263 -14.16 -26.54 9.51
CA LEU A 263 -12.90 -27.04 10.04
C LEU A 263 -12.53 -26.35 11.36
N TRP A 264 -12.70 -25.03 11.46
CA TRP A 264 -12.45 -24.28 12.68
C TRP A 264 -13.29 -24.77 13.84
N SER A 265 -14.54 -25.11 13.61
CA SER A 265 -15.45 -25.57 14.68
C SER A 265 -15.04 -26.91 15.29
N THR A 266 -14.48 -27.81 14.49
CA THR A 266 -14.05 -29.17 14.89
C THR A 266 -12.59 -29.25 15.30
N ALA A 267 -11.74 -28.31 14.85
CA ALA A 267 -10.31 -28.30 15.13
C ALA A 267 -10.00 -28.10 16.61
N MET A 268 -9.00 -28.80 17.11
CA MET A 268 -8.57 -28.81 18.50
C MET A 268 -7.93 -27.49 18.91
N LYS A 269 -8.17 -27.05 20.12
CA LYS A 269 -7.62 -25.80 20.66
C LYS A 269 -6.20 -25.95 21.20
N SER A 270 -5.79 -27.17 21.54
CA SER A 270 -4.49 -27.46 22.13
C SER A 270 -3.89 -28.73 21.55
N LEU A 271 -2.57 -28.71 21.31
CA LEU A 271 -1.82 -29.92 20.94
C LEU A 271 -1.90 -31.04 22.00
N ARG A 272 -2.23 -30.71 23.25
CA ARG A 272 -2.40 -31.69 24.33
C ARG A 272 -3.68 -32.52 24.20
N GLU A 273 -4.65 -32.05 23.41
CA GLU A 273 -5.89 -32.77 23.14
C GLU A 273 -5.71 -33.85 22.07
N ILE A 274 -4.51 -33.93 21.47
CA ILE A 274 -4.21 -34.84 20.39
C ILE A 274 -3.63 -36.12 20.96
N ASP A 275 -4.32 -37.22 20.72
CA ASP A 275 -3.81 -38.54 21.00
C ASP A 275 -2.80 -38.94 19.90
N PHE A 276 -1.51 -38.87 20.24
CA PHE A 276 -0.42 -39.23 19.33
C PHE A 276 -0.17 -40.74 19.24
N HIS A 277 -1.02 -41.55 19.82
CA HIS A 277 -0.87 -43.01 19.70
C HIS A 277 -1.25 -43.45 18.26
N PRO A 278 -0.35 -44.16 17.57
CA PRO A 278 -0.70 -44.73 16.28
C PRO A 278 -1.92 -45.67 16.50
N ARG A 279 -3.02 -45.39 15.85
CA ARG A 279 -4.07 -46.38 15.73
C ARG A 279 -3.46 -47.60 15.04
N ALA A 280 -3.40 -48.69 15.77
CA ALA A 280 -2.88 -50.00 15.29
C ALA A 280 -3.60 -50.46 14.02
#